data_19147fa3920933c9e1ead30f313b7476
#
_entry.id   19147fa3920933c9e1ead30f313b7476
#
_cell.length_a   1.000
_cell.length_b   1.000
_cell.length_c   1.000
_cell.angle_alpha   90.00
_cell.angle_beta   90.00
_cell.angle_gamma   90.00
#
_symmetry.space_group_name_H-M   'P 1'
#
loop_
_entity.id
_entity.type
_entity.pdbx_description
1 polymer ?
#
loop_
_entity_poly.entity_id
_entity_poly.type
_entity_poly.pdbx_seq_one_letter_code
_entity_poly.pdbx_strand_id
1 'polypeptide(L)'
;VESRGLGDVYKRQKRDRLQEFDKVSYPKDKCLYTNKRFLITEDAVNKQGIMARTMAYLNKLYVDTPVGADIFKVAGGGQNYVHGGTSLQEMIVPVIELTTNTRGVAYDYVDVVLTSVTRKVTNLITYFDFIQTEKVTDTMKARSIVAYFTMEDGEKISFDVPMIANSREDAPEKRTFHEKFILKSREYKYGDKYYLVLADANDEKNILQQYEFMIDIAFVDDFGF
;
A
#
# COMPACT_ATOMS: atom_id res chain seq x y z
N VAL A 1 12.23 -9.53 4.84
CA VAL A 1 10.87 -9.37 5.39
C VAL A 1 10.71 -10.37 6.51
N GLU A 2 10.75 -9.88 7.74
CA GLU A 2 10.39 -10.71 8.87
C GLU A 2 8.93 -11.16 8.69
N SER A 3 8.73 -12.45 8.47
CA SER A 3 7.40 -13.07 8.43
C SER A 3 6.77 -13.05 9.83
N ARG A 4 6.27 -11.90 10.22
CA ARG A 4 5.42 -11.79 11.41
C ARG A 4 4.02 -12.29 11.04
N GLY A 5 3.88 -13.61 11.02
CA GLY A 5 2.64 -14.25 10.61
C GLY A 5 1.48 -14.01 11.58
N LEU A 6 0.29 -14.40 11.14
CA LEU A 6 -0.97 -14.41 11.93
C LEU A 6 -0.81 -15.00 13.34
N GLY A 7 0.17 -15.92 13.55
CA GLY A 7 0.51 -16.47 14.84
C GLY A 7 0.94 -15.43 15.89
N ASP A 8 1.64 -14.39 15.48
CA ASP A 8 2.07 -13.34 16.41
C ASP A 8 0.92 -12.44 16.82
N VAL A 9 -0.04 -12.21 15.94
CA VAL A 9 -1.28 -11.46 16.26
C VAL A 9 -2.11 -12.24 17.27
N TYR A 10 -2.28 -13.54 17.06
CA TYR A 10 -3.02 -14.40 17.98
C TYR A 10 -2.35 -14.47 19.37
N LYS A 11 -1.02 -14.63 19.42
CA LYS A 11 -0.25 -14.60 20.65
C LYS A 11 -0.33 -13.25 21.37
N ARG A 12 -0.38 -12.15 20.63
CA ARG A 12 -0.54 -10.80 21.18
C ARG A 12 -1.93 -10.61 21.80
N GLN A 13 -2.99 -11.13 21.19
CA GLN A 13 -4.34 -11.10 21.76
C GLN A 13 -4.48 -11.97 23.01
N LYS A 14 -3.78 -13.11 23.07
CA LYS A 14 -3.77 -14.03 24.22
C LYS A 14 -2.90 -13.51 25.39
N ARG A 15 -2.04 -12.53 25.15
CA ARG A 15 -1.10 -11.99 26.14
C ARG A 15 -1.75 -11.54 27.44
N ASP A 16 -2.94 -10.97 27.35
CA ASP A 16 -3.66 -10.43 28.51
C ASP A 16 -4.46 -11.50 29.28
N ARG A 17 -4.43 -12.77 28.82
CA ARG A 17 -5.19 -13.87 29.36
C ARG A 17 -4.38 -15.15 29.60
N LEU A 18 -3.05 -15.09 29.66
CA LEU A 18 -2.22 -16.26 29.95
C LEU A 18 -2.54 -16.79 31.35
N GLN A 19 -3.38 -17.81 31.40
CA GLN A 19 -3.71 -18.51 32.65
C GLN A 19 -2.65 -19.60 32.92
N GLU A 20 -2.54 -20.02 34.19
CA GLU A 20 -1.54 -21.01 34.61
C GLU A 20 -1.71 -22.38 33.93
N PHE A 21 -2.90 -22.71 33.45
CA PHE A 21 -3.19 -23.96 32.72
C PHE A 21 -2.62 -23.97 31.28
N ASP A 22 -2.26 -22.84 30.72
CA ASP A 22 -1.60 -22.77 29.40
C ASP A 22 -0.13 -23.24 29.48
N LYS A 23 0.36 -23.59 30.69
CA LYS A 23 1.72 -24.01 30.93
C LYS A 23 1.78 -25.50 31.26
N VAL A 24 2.41 -26.28 30.38
CA VAL A 24 2.55 -27.74 30.52
C VAL A 24 3.82 -28.05 31.31
N SER A 25 3.67 -28.91 32.35
CA SER A 25 4.81 -29.43 33.11
C SER A 25 5.46 -30.61 32.36
N TYR A 26 6.78 -30.73 32.42
CA TYR A 26 7.55 -31.79 31.75
C TYR A 26 8.63 -32.36 32.72
N PRO A 27 9.13 -33.59 32.48
CA PRO A 27 10.20 -34.23 33.25
C PRO A 27 11.54 -33.60 32.87
N LYS A 28 12.09 -32.74 33.74
CA LYS A 28 13.33 -31.99 33.48
C LYS A 28 14.58 -32.87 33.35
N ASP A 29 14.59 -33.97 34.11
CA ASP A 29 15.66 -34.97 34.16
C ASP A 29 15.85 -35.76 32.88
N LYS A 30 14.87 -35.78 32.01
CA LYS A 30 14.90 -36.53 30.73
C LYS A 30 15.17 -35.65 29.51
N CYS A 31 15.37 -34.36 29.70
CA CYS A 31 15.52 -33.43 28.60
C CYS A 31 16.97 -33.11 28.29
N LEU A 32 17.40 -33.37 27.05
CA LEU A 32 18.68 -32.93 26.52
C LEU A 32 18.68 -31.43 26.23
N TYR A 33 17.53 -30.94 25.76
CA TYR A 33 17.30 -29.53 25.48
C TYR A 33 15.88 -29.12 25.85
N THR A 34 15.72 -27.92 26.36
CA THR A 34 14.41 -27.38 26.77
C THR A 34 14.17 -25.99 26.21
N ASN A 35 13.02 -25.83 25.55
CA ASN A 35 12.50 -24.56 25.09
C ASN A 35 11.02 -24.44 25.51
N LYS A 36 10.46 -23.26 25.49
CA LYS A 36 9.04 -23.06 25.82
C LYS A 36 8.08 -23.77 24.85
N ARG A 37 8.52 -24.06 23.61
CA ARG A 37 7.70 -24.66 22.57
C ARG A 37 8.09 -26.10 22.20
N PHE A 38 9.30 -26.53 22.55
CA PHE A 38 9.73 -27.91 22.28
C PHE A 38 10.79 -28.37 23.29
N LEU A 39 10.88 -29.67 23.44
CA LEU A 39 11.92 -30.38 24.20
C LEU A 39 12.64 -31.35 23.26
N ILE A 40 13.90 -31.65 23.52
CA ILE A 40 14.59 -32.77 22.90
C ILE A 40 14.89 -33.78 23.97
N THR A 41 14.46 -35.02 23.75
CA THR A 41 14.57 -36.11 24.73
C THR A 41 15.09 -37.39 24.05
N GLU A 42 15.67 -38.30 24.84
CA GLU A 42 16.08 -39.64 24.35
C GLU A 42 14.88 -40.58 24.25
N ASP A 43 13.89 -40.41 25.13
CA ASP A 43 12.66 -41.17 25.14
C ASP A 43 11.44 -40.28 25.03
N ALA A 44 10.42 -40.74 24.32
CA ALA A 44 9.17 -40.00 24.19
C ALA A 44 8.54 -39.65 25.54
N VAL A 45 8.16 -38.41 25.72
CA VAL A 45 7.43 -37.98 26.93
C VAL A 45 5.95 -38.33 26.78
N ASN A 46 5.57 -39.50 27.32
CA ASN A 46 4.16 -39.93 27.33
C ASN A 46 3.40 -39.24 28.45
N LYS A 47 2.95 -38.01 28.21
CA LYS A 47 2.15 -37.24 29.14
C LYS A 47 1.04 -36.50 28.42
N GLN A 48 -0.11 -36.43 29.09
CA GLN A 48 -1.24 -35.65 28.55
C GLN A 48 -0.82 -34.19 28.31
N GLY A 49 -1.18 -33.65 27.14
CA GLY A 49 -0.83 -32.31 26.72
C GLY A 49 0.54 -32.20 26.04
N ILE A 50 1.26 -33.30 25.88
CA ILE A 50 2.55 -33.36 25.15
C ILE A 50 2.41 -34.33 23.97
N MET A 51 2.93 -33.91 22.83
CA MET A 51 3.01 -34.69 21.60
C MET A 51 4.48 -35.00 21.30
N ALA A 52 4.83 -36.29 21.29
CA ALA A 52 6.18 -36.74 20.96
C ALA A 52 6.29 -37.15 19.48
N ARG A 53 7.35 -36.74 18.81
CA ARG A 53 7.64 -37.11 17.42
C ARG A 53 9.10 -37.47 17.26
N THR A 54 9.38 -38.53 16.50
CA THR A 54 10.71 -38.83 16.03
C THR A 54 11.00 -38.12 14.72
N MET A 55 12.25 -37.69 14.55
CA MET A 55 12.74 -37.11 13.31
C MET A 55 13.86 -38.02 12.77
N ALA A 56 13.78 -38.46 11.51
CA ALA A 56 14.72 -39.39 10.91
C ALA A 56 16.19 -38.92 10.94
N TYR A 57 16.41 -37.62 10.95
CA TYR A 57 17.75 -37.02 10.99
C TYR A 57 18.26 -36.77 12.42
N LEU A 58 17.49 -37.05 13.47
CA LEU A 58 17.85 -36.82 14.88
C LEU A 58 18.31 -38.11 15.59
N ASN A 59 18.78 -39.13 14.91
CA ASN A 59 19.39 -40.34 15.47
C ASN A 59 18.67 -40.90 16.71
N LYS A 60 17.35 -41.19 16.59
CA LYS A 60 16.48 -41.72 17.64
C LYS A 60 16.08 -40.75 18.74
N LEU A 61 16.41 -39.48 18.63
CA LEU A 61 15.88 -38.48 19.54
C LEU A 61 14.42 -38.13 19.25
N TYR A 62 13.73 -37.71 20.27
CA TYR A 62 12.36 -37.24 20.18
C TYR A 62 12.31 -35.71 20.28
N VAL A 63 11.41 -35.13 19.54
CA VAL A 63 10.99 -33.74 19.72
C VAL A 63 9.61 -33.76 20.33
N ASP A 64 9.52 -33.35 21.58
CA ASP A 64 8.27 -33.31 22.31
C ASP A 64 7.77 -31.86 22.31
N THR A 65 6.51 -31.67 21.91
CA THR A 65 5.88 -30.35 21.84
C THR A 65 4.60 -30.33 22.67
N PRO A 66 4.22 -29.18 23.25
CA PRO A 66 2.89 -29.06 23.86
C PRO A 66 1.83 -29.10 22.76
N VAL A 67 0.65 -29.57 23.11
CA VAL A 67 -0.50 -29.60 22.21
C VAL A 67 -1.00 -28.18 21.97
N GLY A 68 -1.23 -27.85 20.70
CA GLY A 68 -1.76 -26.55 20.32
C GLY A 68 -0.86 -25.38 20.65
N ALA A 69 -1.41 -24.33 21.25
CA ALA A 69 -0.72 -23.08 21.53
C ALA A 69 -0.07 -23.02 22.93
N ASP A 70 -0.14 -24.10 23.73
CA ASP A 70 0.40 -24.17 25.08
C ASP A 70 1.93 -24.06 25.09
N ILE A 71 2.51 -23.74 26.23
CA ILE A 71 3.96 -23.61 26.43
C ILE A 71 4.43 -24.49 27.59
N PHE A 72 5.67 -24.95 27.54
CA PHE A 72 6.29 -25.62 28.67
C PHE A 72 6.63 -24.66 29.81
N LYS A 73 6.55 -25.14 31.06
CA LYS A 73 6.98 -24.39 32.28
C LYS A 73 8.51 -24.33 32.35
N VAL A 74 9.16 -23.54 31.52
CA VAL A 74 10.60 -23.31 31.55
C VAL A 74 10.90 -22.07 32.41
N ALA A 75 11.90 -22.18 33.30
CA ALA A 75 12.37 -21.04 34.08
C ALA A 75 13.00 -19.98 33.17
N GLY A 76 12.75 -18.73 33.48
CA GLY A 76 13.27 -17.57 32.71
C GLY A 76 12.18 -16.61 32.30
N GLY A 77 12.49 -15.32 32.39
CA GLY A 77 11.49 -14.25 32.26
C GLY A 77 10.84 -14.15 30.90
N GLY A 78 9.60 -13.81 30.96
CA GLY A 78 8.80 -12.92 30.12
C GLY A 78 8.82 -12.97 28.59
N GLN A 79 9.36 -13.96 27.90
CA GLN A 79 9.18 -14.06 26.46
C GLN A 79 7.81 -14.68 26.15
N ASN A 80 6.85 -13.80 25.84
CA ASN A 80 5.51 -14.22 25.45
C ASN A 80 5.41 -14.66 23.96
N TYR A 81 6.50 -14.49 23.21
CA TYR A 81 6.59 -14.82 21.79
C TYR A 81 7.68 -15.84 21.56
N VAL A 82 7.30 -17.09 21.35
CA VAL A 82 8.19 -18.22 21.10
C VAL A 82 7.66 -19.06 19.93
N HIS A 83 8.58 -19.61 19.14
CA HIS A 83 8.29 -20.43 17.95
C HIS A 83 8.75 -21.88 18.16
N GLY A 84 8.31 -22.79 17.32
CA GLY A 84 8.77 -24.18 17.31
C GLY A 84 7.77 -25.19 17.86
N GLY A 85 6.50 -24.84 18.02
CA GLY A 85 5.42 -25.76 18.40
C GLY A 85 4.76 -26.46 17.20
N THR A 86 3.68 -27.20 17.49
CA THR A 86 2.86 -27.94 16.51
C THR A 86 1.47 -27.35 16.35
N SER A 87 1.24 -26.11 16.75
CA SER A 87 -0.03 -25.44 16.48
C SER A 87 -0.23 -25.23 14.99
N LEU A 88 -1.46 -25.16 14.51
CA LEU A 88 -1.75 -24.92 13.09
C LEU A 88 -1.06 -23.65 12.57
N GLN A 89 -0.98 -22.60 13.40
CA GLN A 89 -0.34 -21.33 13.09
C GLN A 89 1.20 -21.45 12.93
N GLU A 90 1.82 -22.50 13.47
CA GLU A 90 3.25 -22.75 13.37
C GLU A 90 3.60 -23.79 12.28
N MET A 91 2.65 -24.66 11.92
CA MET A 91 2.82 -25.72 10.95
C MET A 91 2.35 -25.35 9.55
N ILE A 92 1.37 -24.45 9.43
CA ILE A 92 0.82 -24.04 8.15
C ILE A 92 1.50 -22.73 7.71
N VAL A 93 2.27 -22.81 6.65
CA VAL A 93 2.85 -21.64 5.99
C VAL A 93 2.04 -21.40 4.72
N PRO A 94 1.48 -20.19 4.52
CA PRO A 94 0.82 -19.87 3.26
C PRO A 94 1.84 -19.83 2.14
N VAL A 95 1.59 -20.60 1.10
CA VAL A 95 2.33 -20.53 -0.17
C VAL A 95 1.44 -19.75 -1.15
N ILE A 96 1.88 -18.57 -1.55
CA ILE A 96 1.19 -17.77 -2.56
C ILE A 96 1.96 -17.96 -3.86
N GLU A 97 1.35 -18.62 -4.83
CA GLU A 97 1.87 -18.70 -6.18
C GLU A 97 1.27 -17.54 -7.00
N LEU A 98 2.12 -16.62 -7.41
CA LEU A 98 1.74 -15.54 -8.31
C LEU A 98 2.17 -15.93 -9.73
N THR A 99 1.21 -16.33 -10.53
CA THR A 99 1.42 -16.50 -11.97
C THR A 99 1.20 -15.16 -12.66
N THR A 100 2.27 -14.46 -12.99
CA THR A 100 2.18 -13.32 -13.89
C THR A 100 2.10 -13.86 -15.31
N ASN A 101 0.98 -13.63 -15.96
CA ASN A 101 0.86 -13.92 -17.38
C ASN A 101 1.70 -12.88 -18.14
N THR A 102 2.90 -13.28 -18.57
CA THR A 102 3.80 -12.42 -19.37
C THR A 102 3.26 -12.16 -20.78
N ARG A 103 2.19 -12.85 -21.18
CA ARG A 103 1.30 -12.41 -22.27
C ARG A 103 0.20 -11.54 -21.68
N GLY A 104 0.62 -10.52 -20.88
CA GLY A 104 -0.29 -9.62 -20.22
C GLY A 104 -1.25 -9.03 -21.24
N VAL A 105 -2.51 -9.04 -20.92
CA VAL A 105 -3.42 -8.04 -21.47
C VAL A 105 -2.74 -6.72 -21.15
N ALA A 106 -2.16 -6.07 -22.16
CA ALA A 106 -1.63 -4.74 -22.01
C ALA A 106 -2.81 -3.87 -21.60
N TYR A 107 -2.82 -3.42 -20.35
CA TYR A 107 -3.81 -2.46 -19.91
C TYR A 107 -3.35 -1.09 -20.39
N ASP A 108 -4.18 -0.44 -21.16
CA ASP A 108 -4.04 0.98 -21.42
C ASP A 108 -4.83 1.77 -20.37
N TYR A 109 -4.47 3.02 -20.21
CA TYR A 109 -5.18 3.94 -19.33
C TYR A 109 -5.90 4.97 -20.19
N VAL A 110 -7.08 5.37 -19.73
CA VAL A 110 -7.81 6.48 -20.36
C VAL A 110 -6.99 7.76 -20.30
N ASP A 111 -7.05 8.54 -21.37
CA ASP A 111 -6.44 9.86 -21.42
C ASP A 111 -7.48 10.96 -21.16
N VAL A 112 -6.98 12.10 -20.68
CA VAL A 112 -7.77 13.32 -20.53
C VAL A 112 -7.10 14.42 -21.33
N VAL A 113 -7.89 15.10 -22.15
CA VAL A 113 -7.43 16.20 -22.98
C VAL A 113 -8.20 17.47 -22.71
N LEU A 114 -7.52 18.60 -22.83
CA LEU A 114 -8.11 19.93 -22.71
C LEU A 114 -8.97 20.22 -23.94
N THR A 115 -10.25 20.56 -23.73
CA THR A 115 -11.20 20.90 -24.81
C THR A 115 -11.39 22.40 -24.96
N SER A 116 -11.10 23.20 -23.93
CA SER A 116 -11.15 24.66 -24.03
C SER A 116 -10.22 25.16 -25.12
N VAL A 117 -10.75 25.95 -26.03
CA VAL A 117 -9.99 26.50 -27.20
C VAL A 117 -9.09 27.66 -26.77
N THR A 118 -9.55 28.46 -25.80
CA THR A 118 -8.80 29.62 -25.33
C THR A 118 -7.55 29.20 -24.59
N ARG A 119 -6.41 29.76 -24.99
CA ARG A 119 -5.09 29.55 -24.36
C ARG A 119 -4.59 30.80 -23.63
N LYS A 120 -5.52 31.62 -23.14
CA LYS A 120 -5.22 32.87 -22.44
C LYS A 120 -5.95 32.88 -21.10
N VAL A 121 -5.21 33.23 -20.04
CA VAL A 121 -5.72 33.44 -18.69
C VAL A 121 -5.66 34.92 -18.37
N THR A 122 -6.77 35.51 -17.94
CA THR A 122 -6.89 36.93 -17.61
C THR A 122 -7.27 37.19 -16.17
N ASN A 123 -7.53 36.15 -15.38
CA ASN A 123 -7.92 36.25 -13.98
C ASN A 123 -7.18 35.19 -13.14
N LEU A 124 -6.94 35.47 -11.86
CA LEU A 124 -6.36 34.51 -10.92
C LEU A 124 -7.22 33.26 -10.73
N ILE A 125 -8.53 33.36 -10.96
CA ILE A 125 -9.46 32.24 -10.95
C ILE A 125 -9.95 32.03 -12.37
N THR A 126 -9.74 30.83 -12.89
CA THR A 126 -10.16 30.48 -14.27
C THR A 126 -10.72 29.07 -14.29
N TYR A 127 -11.43 28.75 -15.37
CA TYR A 127 -12.06 27.44 -15.54
C TYR A 127 -11.70 26.87 -16.91
N PHE A 128 -11.46 25.57 -16.94
CA PHE A 128 -11.19 24.87 -18.18
C PHE A 128 -11.97 23.56 -18.26
N ASP A 129 -12.33 23.22 -19.49
CA ASP A 129 -13.06 22.02 -19.81
C ASP A 129 -12.10 20.95 -20.35
N PHE A 130 -12.28 19.74 -19.85
CA PHE A 130 -11.54 18.57 -20.27
C PHE A 130 -12.49 17.45 -20.63
N ILE A 131 -12.02 16.48 -21.39
CA ILE A 131 -12.74 15.27 -21.73
C ILE A 131 -11.86 14.05 -21.53
N GLN A 132 -12.42 13.04 -20.90
CA GLN A 132 -11.87 11.69 -20.93
C GLN A 132 -12.10 11.11 -22.33
N THR A 133 -11.03 10.77 -23.05
CA THR A 133 -11.08 10.40 -24.48
C THR A 133 -11.86 9.12 -24.72
N GLU A 134 -11.68 8.13 -23.86
CA GLU A 134 -12.28 6.80 -23.98
C GLU A 134 -12.98 6.40 -22.68
N LYS A 135 -13.97 5.53 -22.78
CA LYS A 135 -14.61 4.96 -21.59
C LYS A 135 -13.72 3.91 -20.92
N VAL A 136 -13.86 3.77 -19.62
CA VAL A 136 -13.22 2.68 -18.87
C VAL A 136 -13.84 1.35 -19.25
N THR A 137 -12.99 0.36 -19.53
CA THR A 137 -13.36 -1.02 -19.88
C THR A 137 -12.49 -2.00 -19.09
N ASP A 138 -12.59 -3.28 -19.37
CA ASP A 138 -11.72 -4.29 -18.77
C ASP A 138 -10.26 -4.15 -19.20
N THR A 139 -9.99 -3.62 -20.39
CA THR A 139 -8.66 -3.39 -20.95
C THR A 139 -8.19 -1.94 -20.89
N MET A 140 -9.13 -0.99 -20.75
CA MET A 140 -8.87 0.44 -20.63
C MET A 140 -9.14 0.88 -19.18
N LYS A 141 -8.11 1.17 -18.42
CA LYS A 141 -8.20 1.44 -16.97
C LYS A 141 -8.42 2.92 -16.68
N ALA A 142 -9.10 3.17 -15.57
CA ALA A 142 -9.24 4.50 -15.02
C ALA A 142 -7.87 5.10 -14.66
N ARG A 143 -7.75 6.44 -14.77
CA ARG A 143 -6.53 7.18 -14.42
C ARG A 143 -6.85 8.31 -13.44
N SER A 144 -6.01 8.46 -12.44
CA SER A 144 -6.00 9.63 -11.56
C SER A 144 -4.97 10.62 -12.09
N ILE A 145 -5.38 11.86 -12.27
CA ILE A 145 -4.59 12.93 -12.89
C ILE A 145 -4.55 14.10 -11.93
N VAL A 146 -3.44 14.80 -11.90
CA VAL A 146 -3.30 16.10 -11.27
C VAL A 146 -2.97 17.13 -12.33
N ALA A 147 -3.71 18.24 -12.35
CA ALA A 147 -3.49 19.34 -13.27
C ALA A 147 -3.05 20.60 -12.52
N TYR A 148 -2.09 21.33 -13.07
CA TYR A 148 -1.57 22.55 -12.49
C TYR A 148 -0.90 23.42 -13.53
N PHE A 149 -0.76 24.72 -13.24
CA PHE A 149 0.02 25.63 -14.06
C PHE A 149 1.45 25.75 -13.57
N THR A 150 2.38 25.83 -14.54
CA THR A 150 3.81 26.06 -14.28
C THR A 150 4.35 27.20 -15.12
N MET A 151 5.49 27.72 -14.70
CA MET A 151 6.41 28.50 -15.55
C MET A 151 7.22 27.56 -16.44
N GLU A 152 8.04 28.15 -17.33
CA GLU A 152 8.94 27.40 -18.23
C GLU A 152 9.98 26.58 -17.47
N ASP A 153 10.43 27.03 -16.31
CA ASP A 153 11.39 26.35 -15.44
C ASP A 153 10.76 25.23 -14.58
N GLY A 154 9.43 25.02 -14.69
CA GLY A 154 8.67 24.01 -13.95
C GLY A 154 8.16 24.48 -12.59
N GLU A 155 8.37 25.73 -12.17
CA GLU A 155 7.79 26.27 -10.93
C GLU A 155 6.26 26.25 -11.00
N LYS A 156 5.59 25.58 -10.03
CA LYS A 156 4.13 25.56 -9.93
C LYS A 156 3.58 26.93 -9.53
N ILE A 157 2.74 27.51 -10.39
CA ILE A 157 2.12 28.82 -10.22
C ILE A 157 0.61 28.75 -9.96
N SER A 158 0.05 27.55 -9.84
CA SER A 158 -1.32 27.33 -9.37
C SER A 158 -1.36 26.31 -8.25
N PHE A 159 -2.55 26.13 -7.66
CA PHE A 159 -2.85 24.98 -6.83
C PHE A 159 -3.12 23.76 -7.71
N ASP A 160 -2.89 22.58 -7.15
CA ASP A 160 -3.15 21.31 -7.81
C ASP A 160 -4.66 21.04 -7.92
N VAL A 161 -5.09 20.58 -9.08
CA VAL A 161 -6.47 20.22 -9.37
C VAL A 161 -6.52 18.72 -9.66
N PRO A 162 -7.03 17.90 -8.74
CA PRO A 162 -7.14 16.46 -8.95
C PRO A 162 -8.35 16.14 -9.84
N MET A 163 -8.17 15.22 -10.79
CA MET A 163 -9.21 14.69 -11.67
C MET A 163 -9.15 13.16 -11.67
N ILE A 164 -10.31 12.51 -11.67
CA ILE A 164 -10.39 11.04 -11.76
C ILE A 164 -11.15 10.67 -13.02
N ALA A 165 -10.42 10.20 -14.01
CA ALA A 165 -10.96 9.73 -15.28
C ALA A 165 -11.40 8.27 -15.14
N ASN A 166 -12.62 8.03 -14.67
CA ASN A 166 -13.19 6.72 -14.40
C ASN A 166 -14.54 6.48 -15.04
N SER A 167 -14.99 7.37 -15.95
CA SER A 167 -16.28 7.26 -16.59
C SER A 167 -16.34 6.06 -17.53
N ARG A 168 -17.45 5.30 -17.44
CA ARG A 168 -17.78 4.17 -18.29
C ARG A 168 -18.86 4.51 -19.33
N GLU A 169 -19.28 5.76 -19.37
CA GLU A 169 -20.34 6.23 -20.26
C GLU A 169 -19.89 6.20 -21.72
N ASP A 170 -20.77 5.76 -22.59
CA ASP A 170 -20.51 5.73 -24.04
C ASP A 170 -20.51 7.14 -24.65
N ALA A 171 -21.42 7.99 -24.18
CA ALA A 171 -21.58 9.36 -24.68
C ALA A 171 -20.42 10.26 -24.20
N PRO A 172 -19.64 10.87 -25.11
CA PRO A 172 -18.51 11.73 -24.75
C PRO A 172 -18.89 12.89 -23.83
N GLU A 173 -20.09 13.44 -23.98
CA GLU A 173 -20.61 14.57 -23.20
C GLU A 173 -20.69 14.23 -21.71
N LYS A 174 -20.83 12.94 -21.36
CA LYS A 174 -20.89 12.46 -19.98
C LYS A 174 -19.51 12.14 -19.39
N ARG A 175 -18.46 12.36 -20.16
CA ARG A 175 -17.07 12.14 -19.76
C ARG A 175 -16.29 13.45 -19.67
N THR A 176 -16.97 14.56 -19.51
CA THR A 176 -16.38 15.90 -19.42
C THR A 176 -16.14 16.32 -17.98
N PHE A 177 -15.13 17.16 -17.78
CA PHE A 177 -14.79 17.80 -16.51
C PHE A 177 -14.81 19.30 -16.72
N HIS A 178 -15.31 20.03 -15.74
CA HIS A 178 -15.26 21.49 -15.69
C HIS A 178 -14.51 21.90 -14.44
N GLU A 179 -13.24 22.22 -14.59
CA GLU A 179 -12.31 22.34 -13.46
C GLU A 179 -11.91 23.78 -13.21
N LYS A 180 -11.87 24.13 -11.93
CA LYS A 180 -11.47 25.46 -11.44
C LYS A 180 -9.98 25.47 -11.12
N PHE A 181 -9.27 26.42 -11.70
CA PHE A 181 -7.87 26.69 -11.40
C PHE A 181 -7.73 28.01 -10.65
N ILE A 182 -6.89 28.01 -9.62
CA ILE A 182 -6.54 29.18 -8.83
C ILE A 182 -5.04 29.40 -8.97
N LEU A 183 -4.65 30.47 -9.64
CA LEU A 183 -3.28 30.88 -9.79
C LEU A 183 -2.79 31.57 -8.52
N LYS A 184 -1.53 31.43 -8.21
CA LYS A 184 -0.88 32.14 -7.10
C LYS A 184 -0.84 33.64 -7.39
N SER A 185 -1.02 34.47 -6.37
CA SER A 185 -0.92 35.92 -6.49
C SER A 185 0.55 36.32 -6.68
N ARG A 186 0.91 36.65 -7.91
CA ARG A 186 2.24 37.13 -8.32
C ARG A 186 2.13 37.90 -9.62
N GLU A 187 3.17 38.66 -9.95
CA GLU A 187 3.28 39.30 -11.25
C GLU A 187 3.47 38.25 -12.36
N TYR A 188 2.68 38.36 -13.41
CA TYR A 188 2.78 37.55 -14.63
C TYR A 188 3.18 38.45 -15.78
N LYS A 189 4.33 38.15 -16.40
CA LYS A 189 4.83 38.98 -17.49
C LYS A 189 4.23 38.56 -18.81
N TYR A 190 3.74 39.55 -19.54
CA TYR A 190 3.29 39.34 -20.91
C TYR A 190 4.47 38.89 -21.77
N GLY A 191 4.33 37.75 -22.47
CA GLY A 191 5.37 37.17 -23.30
C GLY A 191 6.18 36.05 -22.69
N ASP A 192 6.08 35.83 -21.35
CA ASP A 192 6.60 34.62 -20.73
C ASP A 192 5.73 33.42 -21.11
N LYS A 193 6.35 32.24 -21.12
CA LYS A 193 5.65 30.99 -21.42
C LYS A 193 5.19 30.34 -20.12
N TYR A 194 3.92 30.02 -20.11
CA TYR A 194 3.26 29.29 -19.02
C TYR A 194 2.66 28.01 -19.55
N TYR A 195 2.59 26.98 -18.74
CA TYR A 195 2.09 25.70 -19.17
C TYR A 195 1.02 25.18 -18.22
N LEU A 196 -0.07 24.71 -18.78
CA LEU A 196 -1.01 23.85 -18.09
C LEU A 196 -0.49 22.41 -18.26
N VAL A 197 -0.14 21.77 -17.16
CA VAL A 197 0.40 20.42 -17.11
C VAL A 197 -0.65 19.48 -16.55
N LEU A 198 -0.83 18.33 -17.20
CA LEU A 198 -1.58 17.19 -16.69
C LEU A 198 -0.56 16.08 -16.41
N ALA A 199 -0.45 15.65 -15.17
CA ALA A 199 0.47 14.60 -14.76
C ALA A 199 -0.27 13.44 -14.10
N ASP A 200 0.34 12.27 -14.07
CA ASP A 200 -0.18 11.14 -13.33
C ASP A 200 -0.15 11.44 -11.82
N ALA A 201 -1.29 11.31 -11.14
CA ALA A 201 -1.37 11.63 -9.72
C ALA A 201 -0.54 10.68 -8.82
N ASN A 202 -0.16 9.50 -9.32
CA ASN A 202 0.69 8.55 -8.60
C ASN A 202 2.18 8.77 -8.87
N ASP A 203 2.51 9.46 -9.98
CA ASP A 203 3.87 9.83 -10.35
C ASP A 203 3.86 11.15 -11.12
N GLU A 204 3.95 12.26 -10.42
CA GLU A 204 3.90 13.61 -11.02
C GLU A 204 5.05 13.89 -12.01
N LYS A 205 6.10 13.07 -12.02
CA LYS A 205 7.15 13.17 -13.04
C LYS A 205 6.70 12.63 -14.39
N ASN A 206 5.67 11.80 -14.40
CA ASN A 206 5.04 11.28 -15.61
C ASN A 206 4.03 12.31 -16.13
N ILE A 207 4.51 13.23 -16.97
CA ILE A 207 3.68 14.25 -17.62
C ILE A 207 2.91 13.58 -18.76
N LEU A 208 1.58 13.65 -18.68
CA LEU A 208 0.67 13.07 -19.68
C LEU A 208 0.39 14.05 -20.81
N GLN A 209 0.14 15.31 -20.47
CA GLN A 209 -0.18 16.38 -21.41
C GLN A 209 0.42 17.70 -20.92
N GLN A 210 0.78 18.55 -21.86
CA GLN A 210 1.24 19.90 -21.58
C GLN A 210 0.75 20.88 -22.65
N TYR A 211 0.16 21.99 -22.21
CA TYR A 211 -0.42 22.99 -23.08
C TYR A 211 0.17 24.36 -22.78
N GLU A 212 0.68 25.05 -23.79
CA GLU A 212 1.20 26.42 -23.66
C GLU A 212 0.05 27.41 -23.51
N PHE A 213 0.19 28.33 -22.56
CA PHE A 213 -0.75 29.38 -22.22
C PHE A 213 -0.08 30.74 -22.15
N MET A 214 -0.83 31.75 -22.44
CA MET A 214 -0.50 33.16 -22.13
C MET A 214 -1.24 33.56 -20.86
N ILE A 215 -0.54 34.18 -19.92
CA ILE A 215 -1.18 34.76 -18.74
C ILE A 215 -1.06 36.29 -18.84
N ASP A 216 -2.21 36.96 -18.82
CA ASP A 216 -2.33 38.41 -18.96
C ASP A 216 -3.29 38.91 -17.88
N ILE A 217 -2.81 38.93 -16.67
CA ILE A 217 -3.56 39.37 -15.49
C ILE A 217 -3.10 40.78 -15.16
N ALA A 218 -4.00 41.76 -15.30
CA ALA A 218 -3.73 43.11 -14.88
C ALA A 218 -3.59 43.17 -13.36
N PHE A 219 -2.38 43.46 -12.86
CA PHE A 219 -2.20 43.88 -11.48
C PHE A 219 -2.73 45.30 -11.36
N VAL A 220 -3.77 45.46 -10.58
CA VAL A 220 -4.09 46.80 -10.06
C VAL A 220 -3.08 47.06 -8.98
N ASP A 221 -2.10 47.90 -9.25
CA ASP A 221 -1.28 48.47 -8.19
C ASP A 221 -2.23 49.11 -7.20
N ASP A 222 -2.22 48.58 -5.97
CA ASP A 222 -2.98 49.15 -4.88
C ASP A 222 -2.42 50.58 -4.68
N PHE A 223 -3.12 51.58 -5.24
CA PHE A 223 -2.78 52.97 -5.00
C PHE A 223 -2.96 53.19 -3.51
N GLY A 224 -1.83 53.12 -2.80
CA GLY A 224 -1.76 53.46 -1.40
C GLY A 224 -2.34 54.87 -1.16
N PHE A 225 -3.35 54.94 -0.30
CA PHE A 225 -3.73 56.14 0.39
C PHE A 225 -3.06 56.19 1.75
#